data_3b442a43154ab5862c041c75af6f2e99
#
_entry.id   3b442a43154ab5862c041c75af6f2e99
#
_cell.length_a   1.000
_cell.length_b   1.000
_cell.length_c   1.000
_cell.angle_alpha   90.00
_cell.angle_beta   90.00
_cell.angle_gamma   90.00
#
_symmetry.space_group_name_H-M   'P 1'
#
loop_
_entity.id
_entity.type
_entity.pdbx_description
1 polymer ?
#
loop_
_entity_poly.entity_id
_entity_poly.type
_entity_poly.pdbx_seq_one_letter_code
_entity_poly.pdbx_strand_id
1 'polypeptide(L)'
;MFATSSKRAIVAGLVFAVFLWGGNNTGVKVLVANWPPIWVGGTRFLCAGLLLLAVLHWTDWLGAPSALSADLRRKLWRRSGLSLAGYIVIFNYAVRYTVVSHVALYLGAAPIWALLWEGRAGKDTRELLKRYAASALALVGVAVLFWPALRSSGGNAAGEVLGLVASVLWTNYGRQCRVLGSSLSGAEITAHTMWRAGVLLMPLALIEVAASGLVWSAGLVLVQGYCVIAGGVVAFALWTNALRHWKTSEVYLFNNLIPLSTTLWARAWLNEPMTPTFWLAMLLIVSGVLIGQTNWQRLFGGKWLPPE
;
A
#
# COMPACT_ATOMS: atom_id res chain seq x y z
N MET A 1 23.09 -8.67 -4.52
CA MET A 1 22.70 -10.08 -4.31
C MET A 1 21.19 -10.21 -4.16
N PHE A 2 20.42 -9.74 -5.13
CA PHE A 2 19.00 -10.09 -5.29
C PHE A 2 18.85 -10.78 -6.65
N ALA A 3 19.48 -11.99 -6.72
CA ALA A 3 19.17 -12.96 -7.73
C ALA A 3 17.66 -13.19 -7.74
N THR A 4 17.06 -13.32 -8.92
CA THR A 4 15.68 -13.69 -9.22
C THR A 4 14.91 -14.16 -7.99
N SER A 5 14.25 -13.21 -7.29
CA SER A 5 13.49 -13.53 -6.08
C SER A 5 12.47 -14.60 -6.42
N SER A 6 12.60 -15.78 -5.82
CA SER A 6 11.66 -16.86 -6.07
C SER A 6 10.23 -16.37 -5.81
N LYS A 7 9.24 -16.91 -6.51
CA LYS A 7 7.83 -16.55 -6.29
C LYS A 7 7.47 -16.61 -4.82
N ARG A 8 8.01 -17.60 -4.08
CA ARG A 8 7.81 -17.75 -2.62
C ARG A 8 8.35 -16.56 -1.83
N ALA A 9 9.54 -16.05 -2.18
CA ALA A 9 10.12 -14.90 -1.50
C ALA A 9 9.31 -13.62 -1.72
N ILE A 10 8.79 -13.40 -2.94
CA ILE A 10 7.92 -12.26 -3.24
C ILE A 10 6.61 -12.36 -2.44
N VAL A 11 5.96 -13.53 -2.40
CA VAL A 11 4.74 -13.75 -1.60
C VAL A 11 5.00 -13.50 -0.12
N ALA A 12 6.07 -14.07 0.44
CA ALA A 12 6.43 -13.88 1.83
C ALA A 12 6.69 -12.40 2.14
N GLY A 13 7.40 -11.69 1.25
CA GLY A 13 7.63 -10.25 1.38
C GLY A 13 6.33 -9.44 1.34
N LEU A 14 5.40 -9.76 0.46
CA LEU A 14 4.09 -9.10 0.39
C LEU A 14 3.24 -9.34 1.63
N VAL A 15 3.18 -10.58 2.12
CA VAL A 15 2.44 -10.93 3.34
C VAL A 15 3.05 -10.20 4.55
N PHE A 16 4.38 -10.15 4.64
CA PHE A 16 5.06 -9.42 5.71
C PHE A 16 4.85 -7.90 5.61
N ALA A 17 4.92 -7.32 4.42
CA ALA A 17 4.62 -5.90 4.21
C ALA A 17 3.19 -5.54 4.65
N VAL A 18 2.22 -6.37 4.28
CA VAL A 18 0.81 -6.22 4.68
C VAL A 18 0.65 -6.35 6.20
N PHE A 19 1.36 -7.28 6.84
CA PHE A 19 1.36 -7.41 8.29
C PHE A 19 1.87 -6.14 8.97
N LEU A 20 2.98 -5.57 8.50
CA LEU A 20 3.52 -4.31 9.00
C LEU A 20 2.56 -3.13 8.76
N TRP A 21 1.89 -3.10 7.60
CA TRP A 21 0.90 -2.05 7.32
C TRP A 21 -0.36 -2.13 8.16
N GLY A 22 -0.75 -3.31 8.62
CA GLY A 22 -1.83 -3.43 9.60
C GLY A 22 -1.54 -2.65 10.88
N GLY A 23 -0.34 -2.84 11.47
CA GLY A 23 0.11 -2.06 12.62
C GLY A 23 0.32 -0.57 12.31
N ASN A 24 0.86 -0.26 11.11
CA ASN A 24 1.02 1.12 10.67
C ASN A 24 -0.33 1.87 10.57
N ASN A 25 -1.40 1.23 10.10
CA ASN A 25 -2.72 1.86 10.02
C ASN A 25 -3.26 2.24 11.40
N THR A 26 -3.07 1.36 12.39
CA THR A 26 -3.40 1.65 13.79
C THR A 26 -2.56 2.82 14.31
N GLY A 27 -1.25 2.83 14.03
CA GLY A 27 -0.36 3.91 14.40
C GLY A 27 -0.74 5.25 13.76
N VAL A 28 -1.04 5.27 12.47
CA VAL A 28 -1.49 6.49 11.76
C VAL A 28 -2.78 7.04 12.36
N LYS A 29 -3.74 6.17 12.72
CA LYS A 29 -4.98 6.61 13.38
C LYS A 29 -4.70 7.34 14.69
N VAL A 30 -3.79 6.83 15.53
CA VAL A 30 -3.36 7.48 16.76
C VAL A 30 -2.68 8.83 16.46
N LEU A 31 -1.81 8.86 15.46
CA LEU A 31 -1.09 10.08 15.10
C LEU A 31 -2.00 11.18 14.58
N VAL A 32 -2.90 10.90 13.63
CA VAL A 32 -3.80 11.94 13.05
C VAL A 32 -4.88 12.40 14.00
N ALA A 33 -5.12 11.70 15.10
CA ALA A 33 -5.97 12.16 16.19
C ALA A 33 -5.30 13.27 17.03
N ASN A 34 -3.96 13.31 17.05
CA ASN A 34 -3.17 14.21 17.89
C ASN A 34 -2.33 15.21 17.09
N TRP A 35 -1.97 14.88 15.85
CA TRP A 35 -1.13 15.69 14.97
C TRP A 35 -1.84 16.04 13.68
N PRO A 36 -1.49 17.17 13.03
CA PRO A 36 -2.02 17.53 11.73
C PRO A 36 -1.78 16.44 10.69
N PRO A 37 -2.79 16.05 9.88
CA PRO A 37 -2.69 14.92 8.95
C PRO A 37 -1.58 15.02 7.91
N ILE A 38 -1.34 16.23 7.35
CA ILE A 38 -0.27 16.41 6.35
C ILE A 38 1.10 16.33 7.02
N TRP A 39 1.24 16.84 8.26
CA TRP A 39 2.46 16.70 9.05
C TRP A 39 2.81 15.24 9.29
N VAL A 40 1.85 14.43 9.73
CA VAL A 40 2.03 12.98 9.93
C VAL A 40 2.52 12.30 8.66
N GLY A 41 1.88 12.56 7.53
CA GLY A 41 2.26 11.99 6.25
C GLY A 41 3.59 12.53 5.72
N GLY A 42 3.76 13.85 5.68
CA GLY A 42 4.95 14.52 5.15
C GLY A 42 6.22 14.11 5.87
N THR A 43 6.23 14.18 7.21
CA THR A 43 7.40 13.79 8.03
C THR A 43 7.69 12.30 7.91
N ARG A 44 6.66 11.43 7.94
CA ARG A 44 6.84 9.99 7.78
C ARG A 44 7.53 9.64 6.48
N PHE A 45 7.03 10.15 5.35
CA PHE A 45 7.56 9.80 4.04
C PHE A 45 8.91 10.48 3.77
N LEU A 46 9.11 11.70 4.27
CA LEU A 46 10.41 12.36 4.19
C LEU A 46 11.48 11.58 4.96
N CYS A 47 11.23 11.27 6.22
CA CYS A 47 12.16 10.52 7.07
C CYS A 47 12.44 9.12 6.51
N ALA A 48 11.38 8.38 6.10
CA ALA A 48 11.54 7.05 5.51
C ALA A 48 12.38 7.09 4.22
N GLY A 49 12.11 8.05 3.34
CA GLY A 49 12.85 8.21 2.10
C GLY A 49 14.32 8.58 2.32
N LEU A 50 14.60 9.51 3.23
CA LEU A 50 15.97 9.91 3.57
C LEU A 50 16.74 8.80 4.29
N LEU A 51 16.08 8.08 5.22
CA LEU A 51 16.69 6.94 5.91
C LEU A 51 17.08 5.85 4.91
N LEU A 52 16.19 5.53 3.97
CA LEU A 52 16.47 4.51 2.98
C LEU A 52 17.53 4.95 1.97
N LEU A 53 17.59 6.25 1.60
CA LEU A 53 18.70 6.80 0.83
C LEU A 53 20.04 6.70 1.58
N ALA A 54 20.04 6.97 2.88
CA ALA A 54 21.22 6.81 3.73
C ALA A 54 21.69 5.35 3.74
N VAL A 55 20.80 4.39 3.93
CA VAL A 55 21.12 2.95 3.87
C VAL A 55 21.70 2.58 2.50
N LEU A 56 21.08 3.03 1.41
CA LEU A 56 21.57 2.76 0.04
C LEU A 56 22.95 3.36 -0.24
N HIS A 57 23.27 4.49 0.39
CA HIS A 57 24.53 5.22 0.11
C HIS A 57 25.69 4.77 1.01
N TRP A 58 25.38 4.38 2.24
CA TRP A 58 26.39 4.07 3.26
C TRP A 58 26.57 2.57 3.52
N THR A 59 25.74 1.73 2.90
CA THR A 59 25.83 0.27 3.07
C THR A 59 25.67 -0.44 1.72
N ASP A 60 26.23 -1.64 1.60
CA ASP A 60 26.06 -2.52 0.44
C ASP A 60 24.85 -3.46 0.57
N TRP A 61 24.07 -3.33 1.63
CA TRP A 61 22.98 -4.26 1.95
C TRP A 61 21.90 -4.34 0.87
N LEU A 62 21.62 -3.24 0.21
CA LEU A 62 20.56 -3.14 -0.82
C LEU A 62 21.12 -3.01 -2.24
N GLY A 63 22.45 -3.17 -2.38
CA GLY A 63 23.20 -2.99 -3.62
C GLY A 63 23.60 -1.54 -3.88
N ALA A 64 24.49 -1.33 -4.84
CA ALA A 64 24.95 0.01 -5.21
C ALA A 64 23.80 0.83 -5.82
N PRO A 65 23.67 2.13 -5.45
CA PRO A 65 22.65 2.99 -6.01
C PRO A 65 22.89 3.25 -7.50
N SER A 66 21.80 3.24 -8.27
CA SER A 66 21.82 3.49 -9.70
C SER A 66 22.05 4.96 -10.03
N ALA A 67 22.78 5.26 -11.09
CA ALA A 67 22.91 6.63 -11.58
C ALA A 67 21.56 7.14 -12.14
N LEU A 68 21.10 8.27 -11.64
CA LEU A 68 19.83 8.86 -12.07
C LEU A 68 20.06 9.77 -13.30
N SER A 69 19.57 9.36 -14.47
CA SER A 69 19.49 10.22 -15.65
C SER A 69 18.57 11.42 -15.42
N ALA A 70 18.71 12.49 -16.21
CA ALA A 70 17.86 13.68 -16.11
C ALA A 70 16.36 13.33 -16.34
N ASP A 71 16.07 12.44 -17.29
CA ASP A 71 14.70 11.97 -17.57
C ASP A 71 14.13 11.19 -16.39
N LEU A 72 14.92 10.29 -15.80
CA LEU A 72 14.50 9.50 -14.64
C LEU A 72 14.23 10.40 -13.43
N ARG A 73 15.07 11.41 -13.17
CA ARG A 73 14.85 12.44 -12.14
C ARG A 73 13.54 13.20 -12.37
N ARG A 74 13.26 13.59 -13.64
CA ARG A 74 11.99 14.26 -14.00
C ARG A 74 10.77 13.35 -13.74
N LYS A 75 10.86 12.07 -14.11
CA LYS A 75 9.78 11.08 -13.85
C LYS A 75 9.54 10.88 -12.36
N LEU A 76 10.60 10.79 -11.56
CA LEU A 76 10.53 10.66 -10.11
C LEU A 76 9.83 11.87 -9.45
N TRP A 77 10.06 13.09 -9.90
CA TRP A 77 9.39 14.28 -9.37
C TRP A 77 7.95 14.41 -9.87
N ARG A 78 7.75 14.43 -11.19
CA ARG A 78 6.48 14.82 -11.80
C ARG A 78 5.42 13.73 -11.81
N ARG A 79 5.82 12.46 -11.77
CA ARG A 79 4.88 11.34 -11.81
C ARG A 79 4.78 10.65 -10.46
N SER A 80 5.81 9.93 -10.03
CA SER A 80 5.71 9.09 -8.84
C SER A 80 5.72 9.86 -7.53
N GLY A 81 6.59 10.89 -7.38
CA GLY A 81 6.61 11.74 -6.19
C GLY A 81 5.31 12.51 -6.00
N LEU A 82 4.82 13.14 -7.08
CA LEU A 82 3.54 13.87 -7.03
C LEU A 82 2.34 12.93 -6.81
N SER A 83 2.33 11.76 -7.45
CA SER A 83 1.27 10.76 -7.26
C SER A 83 1.22 10.25 -5.81
N LEU A 84 2.39 9.99 -5.20
CA LEU A 84 2.47 9.59 -3.81
C LEU A 84 2.06 10.72 -2.87
N ALA A 85 2.52 11.96 -3.11
CA ALA A 85 2.14 13.12 -2.30
C ALA A 85 0.61 13.35 -2.33
N GLY A 86 0.02 13.32 -3.52
CA GLY A 86 -1.44 13.43 -3.68
C GLY A 86 -2.19 12.33 -2.95
N TYR A 87 -1.73 11.08 -3.07
CA TYR A 87 -2.30 9.95 -2.33
C TYR A 87 -2.26 10.20 -0.81
N ILE A 88 -1.12 10.64 -0.28
CA ILE A 88 -0.94 10.85 1.16
C ILE A 88 -1.92 11.90 1.70
N VAL A 89 -2.06 13.03 1.02
CA VAL A 89 -3.00 14.09 1.42
C VAL A 89 -4.43 13.55 1.42
N ILE A 90 -4.85 12.99 0.29
CA ILE A 90 -6.22 12.51 0.10
C ILE A 90 -6.54 11.38 1.09
N PHE A 91 -5.63 10.43 1.30
CA PHE A 91 -5.80 9.34 2.24
C PHE A 91 -5.94 9.84 3.69
N ASN A 92 -5.06 10.74 4.14
CA ASN A 92 -5.08 11.22 5.51
C ASN A 92 -6.35 12.05 5.80
N TYR A 93 -6.81 12.85 4.85
CA TYR A 93 -8.09 13.56 4.99
C TYR A 93 -9.31 12.63 4.85
N ALA A 94 -9.24 11.59 4.03
CA ALA A 94 -10.28 10.56 4.02
C ALA A 94 -10.43 9.93 5.40
N VAL A 95 -9.32 9.48 6.02
CA VAL A 95 -9.31 8.90 7.37
C VAL A 95 -9.79 9.90 8.44
N ARG A 96 -9.58 11.20 8.24
CA ARG A 96 -10.07 12.24 9.16
C ARG A 96 -11.58 12.43 9.06
N TYR A 97 -12.16 12.37 7.84
CA TYR A 97 -13.56 12.72 7.59
C TYR A 97 -14.52 11.54 7.54
N THR A 98 -14.00 10.30 7.37
CA THR A 98 -14.83 9.11 7.43
C THR A 98 -14.21 8.03 8.33
N VAL A 99 -14.94 6.94 8.54
CA VAL A 99 -14.43 5.78 9.31
C VAL A 99 -13.36 5.04 8.51
N VAL A 100 -12.31 4.64 9.21
CA VAL A 100 -11.14 3.96 8.59
C VAL A 100 -11.55 2.71 7.81
N SER A 101 -12.60 2.01 8.24
CA SER A 101 -13.16 0.85 7.57
C SER A 101 -13.70 1.15 6.17
N HIS A 102 -14.32 2.33 5.96
CA HIS A 102 -14.77 2.76 4.63
C HIS A 102 -13.57 3.01 3.71
N VAL A 103 -12.55 3.72 4.21
CA VAL A 103 -11.32 3.97 3.46
C VAL A 103 -10.63 2.65 3.09
N ALA A 104 -10.57 1.69 4.03
CA ALA A 104 -9.99 0.37 3.80
C ALA A 104 -10.77 -0.41 2.73
N LEU A 105 -12.11 -0.32 2.72
CA LEU A 105 -12.95 -0.92 1.69
C LEU A 105 -12.63 -0.34 0.30
N TYR A 106 -12.53 0.99 0.17
CA TYR A 106 -12.18 1.63 -1.11
C TYR A 106 -10.78 1.23 -1.57
N LEU A 107 -9.80 1.18 -0.67
CA LEU A 107 -8.46 0.71 -0.99
C LEU A 107 -8.46 -0.78 -1.42
N GLY A 108 -9.38 -1.58 -0.91
CA GLY A 108 -9.60 -2.96 -1.34
C GLY A 108 -10.02 -3.09 -2.80
N ALA A 109 -10.57 -2.04 -3.42
CA ALA A 109 -10.89 -2.00 -4.85
C ALA A 109 -9.66 -1.78 -5.76
N ALA A 110 -8.49 -1.48 -5.21
CA ALA A 110 -7.27 -1.20 -5.97
C ALA A 110 -6.90 -2.27 -7.03
N PRO A 111 -7.06 -3.58 -6.80
CA PRO A 111 -6.83 -4.59 -7.83
C PRO A 111 -7.75 -4.42 -9.06
N ILE A 112 -8.99 -3.98 -8.85
CA ILE A 112 -9.96 -3.73 -9.93
C ILE A 112 -9.51 -2.56 -10.79
N TRP A 113 -9.09 -1.44 -10.16
CA TRP A 113 -8.51 -0.30 -10.89
C TRP A 113 -7.27 -0.71 -11.68
N ALA A 114 -6.38 -1.52 -11.07
CA ALA A 114 -5.20 -2.02 -11.75
C ALA A 114 -5.55 -2.86 -12.99
N LEU A 115 -6.55 -3.75 -12.89
CA LEU A 115 -7.02 -4.57 -14.01
C LEU A 115 -7.62 -3.72 -15.15
N LEU A 116 -8.41 -2.69 -14.79
CA LEU A 116 -8.96 -1.75 -15.78
C LEU A 116 -7.84 -1.03 -16.55
N TRP A 117 -6.82 -0.56 -15.86
CA TRP A 117 -5.67 0.12 -16.48
C TRP A 117 -4.75 -0.81 -17.27
N GLU A 118 -4.60 -2.06 -16.84
CA GLU A 118 -3.82 -3.06 -17.59
C GLU A 118 -4.48 -3.42 -18.94
N GLY A 119 -5.78 -3.15 -19.08
CA GLY A 119 -6.53 -3.40 -20.30
C GLY A 119 -6.70 -4.88 -20.65
N ARG A 120 -7.31 -5.14 -21.80
CA ARG A 120 -7.63 -6.49 -22.29
C ARG A 120 -6.66 -7.01 -23.36
N ALA A 121 -5.81 -6.16 -23.91
CA ALA A 121 -4.95 -6.53 -25.04
C ALA A 121 -4.07 -7.74 -24.73
N GLY A 122 -4.15 -8.77 -25.57
CA GLY A 122 -3.32 -10.00 -25.47
C GLY A 122 -3.62 -10.90 -24.27
N LYS A 123 -4.73 -10.69 -23.53
CA LYS A 123 -5.09 -11.51 -22.37
C LYS A 123 -6.18 -12.54 -22.75
N ASP A 124 -6.00 -13.77 -22.24
CA ASP A 124 -7.07 -14.78 -22.28
C ASP A 124 -8.25 -14.28 -21.43
N THR A 125 -9.46 -14.32 -22.01
CA THR A 125 -10.70 -13.90 -21.38
C THR A 125 -10.95 -14.68 -20.08
N ARG A 126 -10.61 -15.95 -20.00
CA ARG A 126 -10.77 -16.79 -18.82
C ARG A 126 -9.86 -16.32 -17.68
N GLU A 127 -8.60 -16.01 -17.98
CA GLU A 127 -7.65 -15.50 -16.99
C GLU A 127 -8.06 -14.11 -16.49
N LEU A 128 -8.57 -13.25 -17.39
CA LEU A 128 -9.08 -11.93 -17.02
C LEU A 128 -10.31 -12.04 -16.10
N LEU A 129 -11.29 -12.89 -16.47
CA LEU A 129 -12.49 -13.13 -15.67
C LEU A 129 -12.13 -13.68 -14.29
N LYS A 130 -11.21 -14.62 -14.20
CA LYS A 130 -10.69 -15.17 -12.94
C LYS A 130 -10.12 -14.07 -12.05
N ARG A 131 -9.31 -13.15 -12.60
CA ARG A 131 -8.71 -12.05 -11.82
C ARG A 131 -9.75 -11.06 -11.31
N TYR A 132 -10.76 -10.74 -12.12
CA TYR A 132 -11.89 -9.92 -11.65
C TYR A 132 -12.70 -10.63 -10.56
N ALA A 133 -13.01 -11.90 -10.74
CA ALA A 133 -13.74 -12.69 -9.75
C ALA A 133 -12.95 -12.81 -8.43
N ALA A 134 -11.64 -13.07 -8.50
CA ALA A 134 -10.77 -13.11 -7.33
C ALA A 134 -10.72 -11.76 -6.59
N SER A 135 -10.60 -10.67 -7.33
CA SER A 135 -10.61 -9.33 -6.75
C SER A 135 -11.96 -8.97 -6.13
N ALA A 136 -13.06 -9.31 -6.79
CA ALA A 136 -14.41 -9.10 -6.27
C ALA A 136 -14.66 -9.94 -5.01
N LEU A 137 -14.25 -11.21 -4.99
CA LEU A 137 -14.38 -12.09 -3.82
C LEU A 137 -13.62 -11.52 -2.61
N ALA A 138 -12.37 -11.08 -2.82
CA ALA A 138 -11.58 -10.45 -1.76
C ALA A 138 -12.23 -9.15 -1.27
N LEU A 139 -12.76 -8.32 -2.17
CA LEU A 139 -13.46 -7.08 -1.81
C LEU A 139 -14.75 -7.34 -1.03
N VAL A 140 -15.53 -8.37 -1.40
CA VAL A 140 -16.70 -8.82 -0.62
C VAL A 140 -16.27 -9.24 0.78
N GLY A 141 -15.15 -9.96 0.92
CA GLY A 141 -14.59 -10.31 2.23
C GLY A 141 -14.26 -9.08 3.07
N VAL A 142 -13.67 -8.03 2.49
CA VAL A 142 -13.42 -6.75 3.19
C VAL A 142 -14.75 -6.09 3.60
N ALA A 143 -15.75 -6.11 2.73
CA ALA A 143 -17.08 -5.58 3.04
C ALA A 143 -17.75 -6.35 4.19
N VAL A 144 -17.63 -7.67 4.23
CA VAL A 144 -18.13 -8.52 5.33
C VAL A 144 -17.42 -8.20 6.64
N LEU A 145 -16.08 -8.01 6.62
CA LEU A 145 -15.30 -7.65 7.81
C LEU A 145 -15.80 -6.35 8.44
N PHE A 146 -16.05 -5.36 7.61
CA PHE A 146 -16.46 -4.04 8.07
C PHE A 146 -17.96 -3.79 8.04
N TRP A 147 -18.77 -4.84 7.80
CA TRP A 147 -20.24 -4.72 7.69
C TRP A 147 -20.91 -3.93 8.83
N PRO A 148 -20.56 -4.15 10.11
CA PRO A 148 -21.13 -3.35 11.20
C PRO A 148 -20.80 -1.86 11.09
N ALA A 149 -19.57 -1.53 10.71
CA ALA A 149 -19.12 -0.15 10.56
C ALA A 149 -19.72 0.52 9.30
N LEU A 150 -19.91 -0.25 8.21
CA LEU A 150 -20.54 0.25 6.99
C LEU A 150 -22.03 0.61 7.18
N ARG A 151 -22.70 -0.02 8.16
CA ARG A 151 -24.08 0.31 8.54
C ARG A 151 -24.20 1.49 9.50
N SER A 152 -23.13 1.83 10.20
CA SER A 152 -23.12 2.99 11.08
C SER A 152 -22.96 4.27 10.24
N SER A 153 -23.88 5.20 10.37
CA SER A 153 -23.92 6.48 9.64
C SER A 153 -22.82 7.47 10.05
N GLY A 154 -21.64 6.99 10.41
CA GLY A 154 -20.54 7.80 10.94
C GLY A 154 -19.65 8.50 9.90
N GLY A 155 -19.95 8.41 8.59
CA GLY A 155 -19.12 8.98 7.54
C GLY A 155 -19.70 10.24 6.92
N ASN A 156 -18.81 11.19 6.58
CA ASN A 156 -19.15 12.36 5.77
C ASN A 156 -18.97 12.02 4.28
N ALA A 157 -19.89 12.45 3.41
CA ALA A 157 -19.82 12.23 1.96
C ALA A 157 -18.48 12.68 1.35
N ALA A 158 -17.90 13.78 1.84
CA ALA A 158 -16.58 14.22 1.40
C ALA A 158 -15.49 13.19 1.73
N GLY A 159 -15.52 12.56 2.92
CA GLY A 159 -14.58 11.50 3.31
C GLY A 159 -14.72 10.26 2.44
N GLU A 160 -15.94 9.89 2.05
CA GLU A 160 -16.21 8.76 1.15
C GLU A 160 -15.61 9.00 -0.25
N VAL A 161 -15.84 10.18 -0.82
CA VAL A 161 -15.26 10.57 -2.11
C VAL A 161 -13.73 10.58 -2.03
N LEU A 162 -13.15 11.15 -0.97
CA LEU A 162 -11.70 11.14 -0.76
C LEU A 162 -11.15 9.72 -0.64
N GLY A 163 -11.85 8.80 0.04
CA GLY A 163 -11.47 7.39 0.13
C GLY A 163 -11.41 6.71 -1.24
N LEU A 164 -12.41 6.95 -2.08
CA LEU A 164 -12.43 6.44 -3.44
C LEU A 164 -11.28 7.02 -4.29
N VAL A 165 -11.06 8.33 -4.22
CA VAL A 165 -9.96 9.00 -4.93
C VAL A 165 -8.61 8.49 -4.41
N ALA A 166 -8.44 8.28 -3.11
CA ALA A 166 -7.24 7.69 -2.53
C ALA A 166 -6.94 6.30 -3.13
N SER A 167 -7.96 5.46 -3.32
CA SER A 167 -7.81 4.14 -3.95
C SER A 167 -7.27 4.23 -5.38
N VAL A 168 -7.79 5.16 -6.17
CA VAL A 168 -7.32 5.40 -7.54
C VAL A 168 -5.88 5.92 -7.54
N LEU A 169 -5.55 6.89 -6.69
CA LEU A 169 -4.20 7.46 -6.59
C LEU A 169 -3.17 6.43 -6.09
N TRP A 170 -3.53 5.60 -5.11
CA TRP A 170 -2.71 4.50 -4.63
C TRP A 170 -2.37 3.52 -5.76
N THR A 171 -3.38 3.13 -6.55
CA THR A 171 -3.17 2.24 -7.69
C THR A 171 -2.32 2.91 -8.78
N ASN A 172 -2.53 4.21 -9.05
CA ASN A 172 -1.69 4.95 -9.99
C ASN A 172 -0.23 5.01 -9.52
N TYR A 173 0.02 5.24 -8.22
CA TYR A 173 1.37 5.20 -7.65
C TYR A 173 2.04 3.84 -7.92
N GLY A 174 1.35 2.72 -7.68
CA GLY A 174 1.88 1.39 -7.96
C GLY A 174 2.22 1.17 -9.43
N ARG A 175 1.41 1.68 -10.37
CA ARG A 175 1.75 1.67 -11.80
C ARG A 175 3.03 2.44 -12.10
N GLN A 176 3.22 3.62 -11.48
CA GLN A 176 4.46 4.39 -11.64
C GLN A 176 5.67 3.61 -11.08
N CYS A 177 5.53 2.97 -9.92
CA CYS A 177 6.58 2.12 -9.35
C CYS A 177 6.95 0.95 -10.28
N ARG A 178 5.94 0.32 -10.89
CA ARG A 178 6.18 -0.76 -11.86
C ARG A 178 6.97 -0.28 -13.08
N VAL A 179 6.64 0.88 -13.63
CA VAL A 179 7.37 1.48 -14.76
C VAL A 179 8.82 1.80 -14.36
N LEU A 180 9.04 2.34 -13.16
CA LEU A 180 10.37 2.64 -12.64
C LEU A 180 11.20 1.37 -12.36
N GLY A 181 10.54 0.24 -12.11
CA GLY A 181 11.17 -1.04 -11.82
C GLY A 181 12.05 -1.60 -12.94
N SER A 182 11.93 -1.09 -14.17
CA SER A 182 12.85 -1.40 -15.28
C SER A 182 14.24 -0.75 -15.11
N SER A 183 14.35 0.31 -14.30
CA SER A 183 15.57 1.11 -14.16
C SER A 183 16.11 1.19 -12.74
N LEU A 184 15.27 0.92 -11.73
CA LEU A 184 15.60 1.06 -10.32
C LEU A 184 15.20 -0.18 -9.53
N SER A 185 15.92 -0.48 -8.46
CA SER A 185 15.52 -1.48 -7.46
C SER A 185 14.28 -1.03 -6.67
N GLY A 186 13.62 -1.95 -5.99
CA GLY A 186 12.47 -1.61 -5.14
C GLY A 186 12.83 -0.64 -4.02
N ALA A 187 14.01 -0.79 -3.42
CA ALA A 187 14.50 0.12 -2.39
C ALA A 187 14.76 1.53 -2.94
N GLU A 188 15.41 1.64 -4.11
CA GLU A 188 15.64 2.93 -4.78
C GLU A 188 14.33 3.62 -5.17
N ILE A 189 13.34 2.88 -5.71
CA ILE A 189 12.01 3.42 -6.02
C ILE A 189 11.38 3.99 -4.76
N THR A 190 11.38 3.21 -3.67
CA THR A 190 10.82 3.63 -2.39
C THR A 190 11.53 4.88 -1.87
N ALA A 191 12.86 4.85 -1.76
CA ALA A 191 13.64 5.97 -1.28
C ALA A 191 13.35 7.25 -2.08
N HIS A 192 13.49 7.15 -3.40
CA HIS A 192 13.38 8.32 -4.29
C HIS A 192 11.97 8.86 -4.43
N THR A 193 10.93 8.05 -4.34
CA THR A 193 9.55 8.54 -4.39
C THR A 193 9.12 9.16 -3.06
N MET A 194 9.52 8.55 -1.94
CA MET A 194 9.13 8.98 -0.61
C MET A 194 9.72 10.33 -0.20
N TRP A 195 11.05 10.51 -0.31
CA TRP A 195 11.62 11.78 0.10
C TRP A 195 11.11 12.94 -0.76
N ARG A 196 10.88 12.70 -2.08
CA ARG A 196 10.31 13.72 -2.95
C ARG A 196 8.86 14.04 -2.59
N ALA A 197 8.06 13.03 -2.29
CA ALA A 197 6.70 13.25 -1.78
C ALA A 197 6.72 14.02 -0.46
N GLY A 198 7.62 13.65 0.46
CA GLY A 198 7.80 14.37 1.72
C GLY A 198 8.18 15.84 1.52
N VAL A 199 9.14 16.12 0.64
CA VAL A 199 9.53 17.51 0.30
C VAL A 199 8.36 18.29 -0.29
N LEU A 200 7.58 17.70 -1.18
CA LEU A 200 6.39 18.35 -1.76
C LEU A 200 5.32 18.65 -0.71
N LEU A 201 5.19 17.81 0.31
CA LEU A 201 4.21 17.97 1.39
C LEU A 201 4.66 18.92 2.49
N MET A 202 5.97 19.10 2.68
CA MET A 202 6.50 19.85 3.82
C MET A 202 6.00 21.29 3.92
N PRO A 203 5.89 22.09 2.85
CA PRO A 203 5.32 23.43 2.94
C PRO A 203 3.88 23.43 3.49
N LEU A 204 3.03 22.51 3.01
CA LEU A 204 1.65 22.36 3.48
C LEU A 204 1.59 21.85 4.94
N ALA A 205 2.48 20.93 5.29
CA ALA A 205 2.60 20.39 6.64
C ALA A 205 2.99 21.49 7.65
N LEU A 206 3.90 22.39 7.29
CA LEU A 206 4.31 23.52 8.13
C LEU A 206 3.17 24.54 8.29
N ILE A 207 2.42 24.84 7.23
CA ILE A 207 1.23 25.70 7.31
C ILE A 207 0.19 25.08 8.25
N GLU A 208 -0.06 23.78 8.13
CA GLU A 208 -1.01 23.06 8.98
C GLU A 208 -0.60 23.08 10.46
N VAL A 209 0.69 22.87 10.74
CA VAL A 209 1.24 22.96 12.11
C VAL A 209 1.16 24.39 12.65
N ALA A 210 1.46 25.39 11.83
CA ALA A 210 1.35 26.80 12.25
C ALA A 210 -0.09 27.19 12.59
N ALA A 211 -1.08 26.61 11.92
CA ALA A 211 -2.50 26.87 12.14
C ALA A 211 -3.09 26.11 13.35
N SER A 212 -2.66 24.88 13.61
CA SER A 212 -3.28 24.00 14.63
C SER A 212 -2.37 23.61 15.79
N GLY A 213 -1.09 23.96 15.72
CA GLY A 213 -0.10 23.55 16.72
C GLY A 213 0.36 22.10 16.56
N LEU A 214 1.30 21.71 17.41
CA LEU A 214 1.83 20.33 17.47
C LEU A 214 1.99 19.90 18.93
N VAL A 215 1.35 18.80 19.29
CA VAL A 215 1.48 18.22 20.63
C VAL A 215 2.69 17.29 20.67
N TRP A 216 3.65 17.57 21.56
CA TRP A 216 4.82 16.72 21.73
C TRP A 216 4.59 15.65 22.80
N SER A 217 4.82 14.40 22.43
CA SER A 217 4.76 13.25 23.34
C SER A 217 5.75 12.19 22.87
N ALA A 218 6.51 11.63 23.80
CA ALA A 218 7.45 10.53 23.50
C ALA A 218 6.72 9.34 22.87
N GLY A 219 5.51 9.03 23.32
CA GLY A 219 4.68 7.97 22.74
C GLY A 219 4.32 8.23 21.28
N LEU A 220 3.92 9.45 20.92
CA LEU A 220 3.61 9.82 19.54
C LEU A 220 4.86 9.76 18.64
N VAL A 221 6.02 10.20 19.14
CA VAL A 221 7.28 10.11 18.41
C VAL A 221 7.67 8.65 18.16
N LEU A 222 7.51 7.76 19.15
CA LEU A 222 7.77 6.33 18.98
C LEU A 222 6.82 5.68 17.96
N VAL A 223 5.52 6.01 18.01
CA VAL A 223 4.54 5.54 17.01
C VAL A 223 4.92 6.04 15.61
N GLN A 224 5.33 7.32 15.48
CA GLN A 224 5.81 7.85 14.20
C GLN A 224 7.07 7.12 13.74
N GLY A 225 8.02 6.83 14.64
CA GLY A 225 9.21 6.04 14.36
C GLY A 225 8.89 4.64 13.80
N TYR A 226 7.93 3.94 14.42
CA TYR A 226 7.41 2.68 13.90
C TYR A 226 6.82 2.85 12.49
N CYS A 227 6.00 3.87 12.29
CA CYS A 227 5.39 4.14 10.99
C CYS A 227 6.43 4.49 9.91
N VAL A 228 7.53 5.16 10.28
CA VAL A 228 8.66 5.45 9.38
C VAL A 228 9.41 4.17 9.01
N ILE A 229 9.84 3.39 9.99
CA ILE A 229 10.73 2.24 9.76
C ILE A 229 9.94 1.05 9.21
N ALA A 230 8.96 0.56 9.96
CA ALA A 230 8.22 -0.65 9.59
C ALA A 230 7.28 -0.39 8.40
N GLY A 231 6.43 0.62 8.51
CA GLY A 231 5.44 0.97 7.49
C GLY A 231 6.03 1.63 6.26
N GLY A 232 6.97 2.55 6.44
CA GLY A 232 7.59 3.35 5.38
C GLY A 232 8.76 2.63 4.71
N VAL A 233 9.81 2.28 5.45
CA VAL A 233 11.03 1.70 4.85
C VAL A 233 10.80 0.25 4.45
N VAL A 234 10.52 -0.62 5.42
CA VAL A 234 10.51 -2.08 5.18
C VAL A 234 9.33 -2.49 4.30
N ALA A 235 8.11 -2.15 4.70
CA ALA A 235 6.92 -2.61 3.98
C ALA A 235 6.86 -2.07 2.55
N PHE A 236 7.17 -0.78 2.34
CA PHE A 236 7.19 -0.20 0.99
C PHE A 236 8.32 -0.74 0.12
N ALA A 237 9.52 -0.98 0.67
CA ALA A 237 10.61 -1.57 -0.11
C ALA A 237 10.25 -2.98 -0.60
N LEU A 238 9.61 -3.79 0.24
CA LEU A 238 9.12 -5.12 -0.15
C LEU A 238 8.00 -5.02 -1.20
N TRP A 239 7.07 -4.09 -1.02
CA TRP A 239 5.96 -3.86 -1.94
C TRP A 239 6.44 -3.38 -3.31
N THR A 240 7.32 -2.39 -3.35
CA THR A 240 7.87 -1.86 -4.61
C THR A 240 8.76 -2.89 -5.30
N ASN A 241 9.47 -3.73 -4.54
CA ASN A 241 10.18 -4.87 -5.11
C ASN A 241 9.23 -5.86 -5.79
N ALA A 242 8.09 -6.17 -5.19
CA ALA A 242 7.08 -7.02 -5.81
C ALA A 242 6.51 -6.39 -7.09
N LEU A 243 6.17 -5.09 -7.08
CA LEU A 243 5.69 -4.34 -8.24
C LEU A 243 6.70 -4.33 -9.41
N ARG A 244 7.99 -4.44 -9.12
CA ARG A 244 9.02 -4.56 -10.14
C ARG A 244 8.93 -5.88 -10.93
N HIS A 245 8.53 -6.96 -10.27
CA HIS A 245 8.52 -8.30 -10.84
C HIS A 245 7.14 -8.76 -11.33
N TRP A 246 6.07 -8.30 -10.67
CA TRP A 246 4.70 -8.75 -10.92
C TRP A 246 3.81 -7.65 -11.48
N LYS A 247 2.68 -8.03 -12.09
CA LYS A 247 1.67 -7.06 -12.55
C LYS A 247 1.07 -6.32 -11.36
N THR A 248 0.70 -5.07 -11.59
CA THR A 248 0.11 -4.23 -10.54
C THR A 248 -1.13 -4.91 -9.94
N SER A 249 -2.01 -5.47 -10.76
CA SER A 249 -3.20 -6.19 -10.30
C SER A 249 -2.89 -7.41 -9.41
N GLU A 250 -1.79 -8.12 -9.68
CA GLU A 250 -1.37 -9.28 -8.88
C GLU A 250 -0.86 -8.86 -7.50
N VAL A 251 -0.04 -7.80 -7.45
CA VAL A 251 0.49 -7.27 -6.18
C VAL A 251 -0.63 -6.65 -5.35
N TYR A 252 -1.49 -5.86 -5.98
CA TYR A 252 -2.57 -5.15 -5.27
C TYR A 252 -3.66 -6.07 -4.71
N LEU A 253 -3.76 -7.30 -5.19
CA LEU A 253 -4.66 -8.28 -4.59
C LEU A 253 -4.30 -8.58 -3.12
N PHE A 254 -3.01 -8.52 -2.77
CA PHE A 254 -2.54 -8.65 -1.38
C PHE A 254 -2.96 -7.47 -0.49
N ASN A 255 -3.32 -6.32 -1.08
CA ASN A 255 -3.80 -5.16 -0.33
C ASN A 255 -5.05 -5.50 0.51
N ASN A 256 -5.87 -6.43 0.03
CA ASN A 256 -7.06 -6.91 0.75
C ASN A 256 -6.74 -7.70 2.04
N LEU A 257 -5.49 -8.09 2.26
CA LEU A 257 -5.06 -8.69 3.53
C LEU A 257 -4.78 -7.64 4.62
N ILE A 258 -4.62 -6.35 4.26
CA ILE A 258 -4.34 -5.28 5.22
C ILE A 258 -5.45 -5.15 6.28
N PRO A 259 -6.75 -5.16 5.94
CA PRO A 259 -7.82 -5.12 6.94
C PRO A 259 -7.75 -6.27 7.95
N LEU A 260 -7.43 -7.48 7.48
CA LEU A 260 -7.26 -8.64 8.37
C LEU A 260 -6.08 -8.43 9.33
N SER A 261 -4.95 -7.97 8.78
CA SER A 261 -3.77 -7.63 9.60
C SER A 261 -4.09 -6.53 10.61
N THR A 262 -4.80 -5.48 10.20
CA THR A 262 -5.22 -4.39 11.10
C THR A 262 -6.08 -4.92 12.26
N THR A 263 -7.02 -5.82 11.97
CA THR A 263 -7.87 -6.45 13.01
C THR A 263 -7.05 -7.32 13.97
N LEU A 264 -6.06 -8.06 13.47
CA LEU A 264 -5.15 -8.84 14.31
C LEU A 264 -4.33 -7.94 15.26
N TRP A 265 -3.81 -6.83 14.76
CA TRP A 265 -3.11 -5.84 15.56
C TRP A 265 -4.01 -5.16 16.59
N ALA A 266 -5.25 -4.81 16.23
CA ALA A 266 -6.25 -4.27 17.14
C ALA A 266 -6.59 -5.27 18.27
N ARG A 267 -6.71 -6.55 17.92
CA ARG A 267 -6.86 -7.62 18.92
C ARG A 267 -5.68 -7.70 19.87
N ALA A 268 -4.46 -7.67 19.34
CA ALA A 268 -3.24 -7.84 20.13
C ALA A 268 -2.95 -6.63 21.06
N TRP A 269 -3.21 -5.41 20.59
CA TRP A 269 -2.84 -4.20 21.33
C TRP A 269 -4.01 -3.56 22.10
N LEU A 270 -5.23 -3.67 21.56
CA LEU A 270 -6.42 -3.02 22.13
C LEU A 270 -7.39 -4.02 22.78
N ASN A 271 -7.05 -5.33 22.76
CA ASN A 271 -7.93 -6.41 23.23
C ASN A 271 -9.33 -6.41 22.58
N GLU A 272 -9.46 -5.88 21.35
CA GLU A 272 -10.72 -5.89 20.63
C GLU A 272 -11.19 -7.33 20.35
N PRO A 273 -12.49 -7.66 20.55
CA PRO A 273 -12.99 -9.00 20.32
C PRO A 273 -12.98 -9.38 18.84
N MET A 274 -12.56 -10.60 18.53
CA MET A 274 -12.69 -11.13 17.18
C MET A 274 -14.11 -11.67 16.98
N THR A 275 -14.82 -11.08 16.03
CA THR A 275 -16.21 -11.44 15.72
C THR A 275 -16.27 -12.65 14.77
N PRO A 276 -17.39 -13.41 14.73
CA PRO A 276 -17.58 -14.45 13.72
C PRO A 276 -17.42 -13.93 12.27
N THR A 277 -17.79 -12.67 12.02
CA THR A 277 -17.59 -12.01 10.72
C THR A 277 -16.13 -11.90 10.32
N PHE A 278 -15.20 -11.82 11.28
CA PHE A 278 -13.76 -11.85 10.99
C PHE A 278 -13.35 -13.15 10.30
N TRP A 279 -13.79 -14.30 10.80
CA TRP A 279 -13.42 -15.60 10.25
C TRP A 279 -13.99 -15.82 8.85
N LEU A 280 -15.26 -15.41 8.63
CA LEU A 280 -15.86 -15.45 7.30
C LEU A 280 -15.12 -14.51 6.32
N ALA A 281 -14.82 -13.29 6.75
CA ALA A 281 -14.06 -12.33 5.96
C ALA A 281 -12.68 -12.87 5.61
N MET A 282 -11.98 -13.46 6.59
CA MET A 282 -10.67 -14.08 6.37
C MET A 282 -10.75 -15.17 5.31
N LEU A 283 -11.76 -16.07 5.39
CA LEU A 283 -11.96 -17.11 4.39
C LEU A 283 -12.15 -16.51 2.98
N LEU A 284 -13.02 -15.52 2.83
CA LEU A 284 -13.30 -14.88 1.54
C LEU A 284 -12.09 -14.15 0.97
N ILE A 285 -11.40 -13.35 1.80
CA ILE A 285 -10.23 -12.57 1.37
C ILE A 285 -9.08 -13.49 0.96
N VAL A 286 -8.73 -14.46 1.82
CA VAL A 286 -7.63 -15.39 1.54
C VAL A 286 -7.94 -16.25 0.31
N SER A 287 -9.17 -16.73 0.17
CA SER A 287 -9.60 -17.47 -1.02
C SER A 287 -9.47 -16.62 -2.29
N GLY A 288 -9.92 -15.35 -2.25
CA GLY A 288 -9.75 -14.42 -3.37
C GLY A 288 -8.28 -14.23 -3.74
N VAL A 289 -7.40 -14.00 -2.75
CA VAL A 289 -5.96 -13.85 -3.00
C VAL A 289 -5.36 -15.13 -3.59
N LEU A 290 -5.69 -16.31 -3.04
CA LEU A 290 -5.19 -17.59 -3.55
C LEU A 290 -5.67 -17.89 -4.97
N ILE A 291 -6.95 -17.68 -5.26
CA ILE A 291 -7.53 -17.86 -6.61
C ILE A 291 -6.81 -16.95 -7.61
N GLY A 292 -6.61 -15.68 -7.26
CA GLY A 292 -5.94 -14.72 -8.14
C GLY A 292 -4.46 -15.03 -8.38
N GLN A 293 -3.78 -15.66 -7.42
CA GLN A 293 -2.36 -16.02 -7.52
C GLN A 293 -2.10 -17.40 -8.14
N THR A 294 -3.13 -18.24 -8.23
CA THR A 294 -3.00 -19.61 -8.71
C THR A 294 -2.99 -19.63 -10.23
N ASN A 295 -1.99 -20.28 -10.83
CA ASN A 295 -1.98 -20.60 -12.25
C ASN A 295 -2.69 -21.94 -12.47
N TRP A 296 -4.01 -21.87 -12.73
CA TRP A 296 -4.84 -23.06 -12.92
C TRP A 296 -4.40 -23.94 -14.09
N GLN A 297 -3.79 -23.37 -15.12
CA GLN A 297 -3.25 -24.15 -16.24
C GLN A 297 -2.13 -25.10 -15.80
N ARG A 298 -1.34 -24.71 -14.77
CA ARG A 298 -0.31 -25.60 -14.18
C ARG A 298 -0.89 -26.67 -13.25
N LEU A 299 -2.07 -26.44 -12.66
CA LEU A 299 -2.68 -27.40 -11.74
C LEU A 299 -3.57 -28.43 -12.43
N PHE A 300 -4.25 -28.05 -13.52
CA PHE A 300 -5.24 -28.88 -14.18
C PHE A 300 -4.92 -29.17 -15.65
N GLY A 301 -3.94 -28.50 -16.24
CA GLY A 301 -3.46 -28.72 -17.60
C GLY A 301 -2.27 -29.68 -17.62
N GLY A 302 -2.52 -30.96 -17.58
CA GLY A 302 -1.49 -31.96 -17.89
C GLY A 302 -1.08 -31.90 -19.33
N LYS A 303 -0.17 -30.99 -19.69
CA LYS A 303 0.80 -31.13 -20.78
C LYS A 303 1.75 -29.93 -20.74
N TRP A 304 2.98 -30.21 -20.47
CA TRP A 304 4.10 -29.29 -20.59
C TRP A 304 4.17 -28.81 -22.06
N LEU A 305 3.92 -27.53 -22.29
CA LEU A 305 4.42 -26.81 -23.45
C LEU A 305 5.65 -26.03 -22.99
N PRO A 306 6.79 -26.14 -23.69
CA PRO A 306 7.98 -25.36 -23.37
C PRO A 306 7.70 -23.86 -23.53
N PRO A 307 8.41 -22.99 -22.84
CA PRO A 307 8.28 -21.55 -23.02
C PRO A 307 8.81 -21.18 -24.43
N GLU A 308 7.96 -20.47 -25.21
CA GLU A 308 8.41 -19.71 -26.37
C GLU A 308 9.09 -18.41 -25.94
#